data_3b90daa00c80f81358e7bb8d1c901e68
#
_entry.id   3b90daa00c80f81358e7bb8d1c901e68
#
_cell.length_a   1.000
_cell.length_b   1.000
_cell.length_c   1.000
_cell.angle_alpha   90.00
_cell.angle_beta   90.00
_cell.angle_gamma   90.00
#
_symmetry.space_group_name_H-M   'P 1'
#
loop_
_entity.id
_entity.type
_entity.pdbx_description
1 polymer ?
#
loop_
_entity_poly.entity_id
_entity_poly.type
_entity_poly.pdbx_seq_one_letter_code
_entity_poly.pdbx_strand_id
1 'polypeptide(L)'
;MTLSKLYATMMNATALSVAIAGSVSAADLEFYFPVGVNAPAVETIQALTDEWATANPQHTVKAVYAGNYEDTTTKALTAANAGQPPQVAVLLSIDLFTLIEEDVILPISDIANTEEDKEWISGFYPGFMKDAQFEGKTYAIPFQRSTPVFYYNKDAFREAGLDPEAPPKTWDEMIEVGKALTVKDDSGNVKRWGTRIPTLGLGGAWLFGGLVVS
;
A
#
# COMPACT_ATOMS: atom_id res chain seq x y z
N MET A 1 -65.02 51.90 -37.76
CA MET A 1 -63.92 52.61 -38.40
C MET A 1 -62.93 52.95 -37.28
N THR A 2 -61.80 52.44 -37.12
CA THR A 2 -60.70 52.09 -37.97
C THR A 2 -59.77 51.08 -37.21
N LEU A 3 -59.18 50.15 -37.93
CA LEU A 3 -58.28 49.16 -37.45
C LEU A 3 -56.97 49.80 -36.96
N SER A 4 -56.58 49.55 -35.69
CA SER A 4 -55.29 49.82 -35.20
C SER A 4 -54.45 48.51 -35.20
N LYS A 5 -53.34 48.55 -35.87
CA LYS A 5 -52.37 47.47 -36.08
C LYS A 5 -51.69 47.05 -34.77
N LEU A 6 -51.91 45.79 -34.40
CA LEU A 6 -51.09 45.14 -33.36
C LEU A 6 -49.74 44.76 -33.98
N TYR A 7 -48.68 45.43 -33.55
CA TYR A 7 -47.30 44.95 -33.78
C TYR A 7 -46.95 44.01 -32.64
N ALA A 8 -46.93 42.73 -32.97
CA ALA A 8 -46.34 41.74 -32.08
C ALA A 8 -44.82 41.80 -32.21
N THR A 9 -44.18 42.31 -31.17
CA THR A 9 -42.73 42.26 -31.03
C THR A 9 -42.39 40.87 -30.48
N MET A 10 -41.91 39.98 -31.34
CA MET A 10 -41.27 38.73 -30.90
C MET A 10 -39.94 39.08 -30.29
N MET A 11 -39.84 39.07 -28.96
CA MET A 11 -38.57 39.00 -28.25
C MET A 11 -38.04 37.57 -28.41
N ASN A 12 -37.04 37.39 -29.26
CA ASN A 12 -36.19 36.20 -29.25
C ASN A 12 -35.38 36.21 -27.95
N ALA A 13 -35.84 35.43 -26.97
CA ALA A 13 -35.05 35.09 -25.80
C ALA A 13 -34.03 34.04 -26.23
N THR A 14 -32.87 34.47 -26.64
CA THR A 14 -31.71 33.60 -26.81
C THR A 14 -31.28 33.15 -25.41
N ALA A 15 -31.70 31.96 -25.01
CA ALA A 15 -31.21 31.32 -23.77
C ALA A 15 -29.69 31.08 -23.96
N LEU A 16 -28.90 31.95 -23.36
CA LEU A 16 -27.44 31.77 -23.23
C LEU A 16 -27.24 30.65 -22.19
N SER A 17 -27.13 29.43 -22.66
CA SER A 17 -26.71 28.30 -21.82
C SER A 17 -25.26 28.52 -21.46
N VAL A 18 -25.03 29.15 -20.31
CA VAL A 18 -23.74 29.16 -19.69
C VAL A 18 -23.48 27.73 -19.19
N ALA A 19 -22.75 26.96 -19.99
CA ALA A 19 -22.14 25.73 -19.50
C ALA A 19 -21.17 26.15 -18.40
N ILE A 20 -21.57 25.98 -17.15
CA ILE A 20 -20.65 26.01 -16.01
C ILE A 20 -19.81 24.73 -16.19
N ALA A 21 -18.77 24.82 -17.03
CA ALA A 21 -17.68 23.90 -16.93
C ALA A 21 -17.08 24.15 -15.54
N GLY A 22 -17.45 23.28 -14.60
CA GLY A 22 -16.81 23.25 -13.31
C GLY A 22 -15.30 23.19 -13.57
N SER A 23 -14.61 24.28 -13.28
CA SER A 23 -13.16 24.31 -13.37
C SER A 23 -12.66 23.25 -12.38
N VAL A 24 -12.19 22.11 -12.88
CA VAL A 24 -11.43 21.17 -12.05
C VAL A 24 -10.24 21.97 -11.55
N SER A 25 -10.23 22.23 -10.25
CA SER A 25 -9.11 22.95 -9.63
C SER A 25 -7.85 22.11 -9.80
N ALA A 26 -6.80 22.74 -10.29
CA ALA A 26 -5.48 22.10 -10.28
C ALA A 26 -5.13 21.71 -8.84
N ALA A 27 -4.65 20.50 -8.67
CA ALA A 27 -4.20 20.02 -7.37
C ALA A 27 -2.76 19.54 -7.47
N ASP A 28 -1.96 19.94 -6.49
CA ASP A 28 -0.62 19.42 -6.26
C ASP A 28 -0.75 18.27 -5.26
N LEU A 29 -0.53 17.04 -5.72
CA LEU A 29 -0.68 15.83 -4.93
C LEU A 29 0.69 15.36 -4.44
N GLU A 30 0.77 14.95 -3.18
CA GLU A 30 1.94 14.26 -2.64
C GLU A 30 1.61 12.77 -2.41
N PHE A 31 2.48 11.92 -2.93
CA PHE A 31 2.43 10.48 -2.76
C PHE A 31 3.61 10.02 -1.90
N TYR A 32 3.35 9.69 -0.63
CA TYR A 32 4.39 9.20 0.29
C TYR A 32 4.59 7.70 0.15
N PHE A 33 5.87 7.27 0.08
CA PHE A 33 6.20 5.85 -0.03
C PHE A 33 7.46 5.47 0.77
N PRO A 34 7.53 4.23 1.31
CA PRO A 34 8.59 3.78 2.21
C PRO A 34 9.73 3.01 1.53
N VAL A 35 9.93 3.13 0.23
CA VAL A 35 10.95 2.36 -0.51
C VAL A 35 12.27 3.14 -0.56
N GLY A 36 13.39 2.48 -0.27
CA GLY A 36 14.71 3.13 -0.26
C GLY A 36 15.11 3.73 -1.60
N VAL A 37 15.75 4.90 -1.56
CA VAL A 37 16.10 5.75 -2.73
C VAL A 37 16.94 5.06 -3.81
N ASN A 38 17.63 3.97 -3.49
CA ASN A 38 18.46 3.21 -4.44
C ASN A 38 17.77 1.91 -4.92
N ALA A 39 16.50 1.71 -4.58
CA ALA A 39 15.76 0.52 -4.99
C ALA A 39 15.13 0.71 -6.39
N PRO A 40 15.10 -0.32 -7.23
CA PRO A 40 14.43 -0.26 -8.54
C PRO A 40 12.97 0.19 -8.48
N ALA A 41 12.34 -0.02 -7.32
CA ALA A 41 10.96 0.42 -7.08
C ALA A 41 10.78 1.94 -7.10
N VAL A 42 11.81 2.74 -6.77
CA VAL A 42 11.73 4.21 -6.85
C VAL A 42 11.56 4.66 -8.29
N GLU A 43 12.33 4.10 -9.21
CA GLU A 43 12.23 4.41 -10.65
C GLU A 43 10.85 4.02 -11.18
N THR A 44 10.32 2.87 -10.74
CA THR A 44 8.98 2.41 -11.12
C THR A 44 7.90 3.35 -10.60
N ILE A 45 7.99 3.78 -9.33
CA ILE A 45 7.04 4.72 -8.74
C ILE A 45 7.08 6.06 -9.48
N GLN A 46 8.27 6.58 -9.78
CA GLN A 46 8.42 7.81 -10.55
C GLN A 46 7.80 7.69 -11.94
N ALA A 47 8.07 6.60 -12.65
CA ALA A 47 7.48 6.35 -13.96
C ALA A 47 5.94 6.30 -13.91
N LEU A 48 5.36 5.64 -12.90
CA LEU A 48 3.91 5.59 -12.72
C LEU A 48 3.30 6.96 -12.41
N THR A 49 3.96 7.76 -11.57
CA THR A 49 3.48 9.13 -11.28
C THR A 49 3.60 10.05 -12.49
N ASP A 50 4.65 9.92 -13.30
CA ASP A 50 4.84 10.69 -14.54
C ASP A 50 3.79 10.29 -15.61
N GLU A 51 3.48 9.00 -15.72
CA GLU A 51 2.42 8.50 -16.61
C GLU A 51 1.07 9.04 -16.20
N TRP A 52 0.75 8.97 -14.91
CA TRP A 52 -0.50 9.50 -14.38
C TRP A 52 -0.63 11.02 -14.60
N ALA A 53 0.44 11.79 -14.34
CA ALA A 53 0.47 13.24 -14.56
C ALA A 53 0.31 13.58 -16.06
N THR A 54 0.86 12.76 -16.96
CA THR A 54 0.67 12.91 -18.39
C THR A 54 -0.78 12.71 -18.82
N ALA A 55 -1.47 11.74 -18.23
CA ALA A 55 -2.90 11.49 -18.45
C ALA A 55 -3.79 12.53 -17.79
N ASN A 56 -3.32 13.23 -16.75
CA ASN A 56 -4.06 14.22 -15.96
C ASN A 56 -3.32 15.57 -15.91
N PRO A 57 -3.13 16.26 -17.02
CA PRO A 57 -2.23 17.43 -17.13
C PRO A 57 -2.64 18.65 -16.32
N GLN A 58 -3.85 18.64 -15.77
CA GLN A 58 -4.34 19.67 -14.84
C GLN A 58 -3.88 19.45 -13.38
N HIS A 59 -3.27 18.31 -13.07
CA HIS A 59 -2.78 17.96 -11.74
C HIS A 59 -1.28 17.69 -11.77
N THR A 60 -0.61 17.90 -10.64
CA THR A 60 0.76 17.43 -10.42
C THR A 60 0.76 16.33 -9.37
N VAL A 61 1.69 15.38 -9.52
CA VAL A 61 1.91 14.34 -8.52
C VAL A 61 3.40 14.31 -8.19
N LYS A 62 3.73 14.45 -6.93
CA LYS A 62 5.08 14.38 -6.41
C LYS A 62 5.26 13.11 -5.60
N ALA A 63 6.06 12.17 -6.10
CA ALA A 63 6.48 11.01 -5.34
C ALA A 63 7.51 11.42 -4.28
N VAL A 64 7.23 11.14 -3.01
CA VAL A 64 8.06 11.52 -1.87
C VAL A 64 8.52 10.28 -1.13
N TYR A 65 9.82 9.99 -1.21
CA TYR A 65 10.41 8.99 -0.34
C TYR A 65 10.38 9.47 1.11
N ALA A 66 9.62 8.82 1.96
CA ALA A 66 9.38 9.26 3.33
C ALA A 66 10.21 8.49 4.39
N GLY A 67 11.07 7.58 4.00
CA GLY A 67 11.89 6.75 4.89
C GLY A 67 11.46 5.28 4.84
N ASN A 68 11.64 4.55 5.93
CA ASN A 68 11.06 3.21 6.06
C ASN A 68 9.55 3.29 6.35
N TYR A 69 8.89 2.16 6.60
CA TYR A 69 7.45 2.14 6.86
C TYR A 69 7.05 2.93 8.11
N GLU A 70 7.81 2.78 9.21
CA GLU A 70 7.56 3.48 10.48
C GLU A 70 7.77 4.99 10.32
N ASP A 71 8.84 5.39 9.59
CA ASP A 71 9.10 6.79 9.25
C ASP A 71 7.97 7.38 8.40
N THR A 72 7.47 6.61 7.42
CA THR A 72 6.40 7.07 6.53
C THR A 72 5.10 7.28 7.29
N THR A 73 4.71 6.35 8.15
CA THR A 73 3.53 6.50 9.03
C THR A 73 3.69 7.72 9.94
N THR A 74 4.84 7.87 10.60
CA THR A 74 5.11 9.01 11.48
C THR A 74 5.03 10.35 10.75
N LYS A 75 5.60 10.43 9.54
CA LYS A 75 5.56 11.65 8.73
C LYS A 75 4.16 11.97 8.23
N ALA A 76 3.41 10.95 7.79
CA ALA A 76 2.04 11.13 7.34
C ALA A 76 1.14 11.64 8.48
N LEU A 77 1.22 11.04 9.67
CA LEU A 77 0.50 11.49 10.85
C LEU A 77 0.90 12.92 11.27
N THR A 78 2.20 13.22 11.26
CA THR A 78 2.70 14.58 11.60
C THR A 78 2.16 15.62 10.62
N ALA A 79 2.18 15.31 9.33
CA ALA A 79 1.67 16.21 8.29
C ALA A 79 0.14 16.38 8.39
N ALA A 80 -0.60 15.30 8.69
CA ALA A 80 -2.03 15.35 8.90
C ALA A 80 -2.39 16.23 10.11
N ASN A 81 -1.71 16.07 11.24
CA ASN A 81 -1.89 16.89 12.43
C ASN A 81 -1.52 18.37 12.21
N ALA A 82 -0.64 18.66 11.26
CA ALA A 82 -0.32 20.02 10.84
C ALA A 82 -1.31 20.59 9.81
N GLY A 83 -2.35 19.85 9.43
CA GLY A 83 -3.33 20.25 8.42
C GLY A 83 -2.82 20.20 6.97
N GLN A 84 -1.75 19.47 6.72
CA GLN A 84 -1.12 19.29 5.40
C GLN A 84 -0.83 17.82 5.12
N PRO A 85 -1.85 16.92 5.14
CA PRO A 85 -1.65 15.51 4.88
C PRO A 85 -1.20 15.25 3.44
N PRO A 86 -0.38 14.22 3.19
CA PRO A 86 -0.21 13.70 1.84
C PRO A 86 -1.57 13.19 1.33
N GLN A 87 -1.84 13.33 0.04
CA GLN A 87 -3.09 12.86 -0.55
C GLN A 87 -3.12 11.35 -0.70
N VAL A 88 -1.95 10.74 -0.90
CA VAL A 88 -1.80 9.28 -0.98
C VAL A 88 -0.54 8.87 -0.22
N ALA A 89 -0.63 7.77 0.52
CA ALA A 89 0.52 7.20 1.22
C ALA A 89 0.50 5.67 1.20
N VAL A 90 1.67 5.05 1.02
CA VAL A 90 1.86 3.61 1.22
C VAL A 90 2.21 3.38 2.67
N LEU A 91 1.28 2.81 3.41
CA LEU A 91 1.40 2.54 4.84
C LEU A 91 1.24 1.04 5.14
N LEU A 92 1.53 0.65 6.36
CA LEU A 92 1.35 -0.73 6.80
C LEU A 92 -0.11 -1.01 7.15
N SER A 93 -0.60 -2.17 6.73
CA SER A 93 -1.96 -2.60 7.08
C SER A 93 -2.17 -2.79 8.59
N ILE A 94 -1.11 -3.06 9.34
CA ILE A 94 -1.19 -3.16 10.81
C ILE A 94 -1.49 -1.83 11.49
N ASP A 95 -1.23 -0.70 10.83
CA ASP A 95 -1.50 0.64 11.36
C ASP A 95 -2.95 1.10 11.07
N LEU A 96 -3.73 0.31 10.32
CA LEU A 96 -5.06 0.71 9.83
C LEU A 96 -5.98 1.21 10.94
N PHE A 97 -6.05 0.49 12.06
CA PHE A 97 -6.91 0.88 13.19
C PHE A 97 -6.49 2.22 13.79
N THR A 98 -5.20 2.43 13.99
CA THR A 98 -4.67 3.71 14.48
C THR A 98 -5.02 4.85 13.53
N LEU A 99 -4.86 4.64 12.22
CA LEU A 99 -5.17 5.66 11.22
C LEU A 99 -6.66 6.02 11.16
N ILE A 100 -7.53 5.04 11.42
CA ILE A 100 -8.98 5.25 11.53
C ILE A 100 -9.33 5.99 12.83
N GLU A 101 -8.77 5.56 13.96
CA GLU A 101 -9.02 6.18 15.27
C GLU A 101 -8.56 7.64 15.33
N GLU A 102 -7.46 7.96 14.65
CA GLU A 102 -6.91 9.33 14.54
C GLU A 102 -7.63 10.18 13.47
N ASP A 103 -8.62 9.61 12.75
CA ASP A 103 -9.40 10.27 11.69
C ASP A 103 -8.51 10.91 10.59
N VAL A 104 -7.40 10.25 10.24
CA VAL A 104 -6.42 10.76 9.27
C VAL A 104 -6.53 10.12 7.88
N ILE A 105 -7.38 9.11 7.73
CA ILE A 105 -7.65 8.45 6.45
C ILE A 105 -9.14 8.42 6.14
N LEU A 106 -9.46 8.56 4.87
CA LEU A 106 -10.84 8.47 4.37
C LEU A 106 -11.11 7.05 3.83
N PRO A 107 -12.32 6.52 4.02
CA PRO A 107 -12.72 5.31 3.32
C PRO A 107 -12.69 5.53 1.81
N ILE A 108 -11.90 4.74 1.09
CA ILE A 108 -11.86 4.77 -0.38
C ILE A 108 -13.24 4.47 -0.96
N SER A 109 -13.99 3.57 -0.32
CA SER A 109 -15.36 3.25 -0.72
C SER A 109 -16.36 4.44 -0.67
N ASP A 110 -16.04 5.48 0.10
CA ASP A 110 -16.89 6.68 0.16
C ASP A 110 -16.55 7.66 -0.98
N ILE A 111 -15.35 7.55 -1.57
CA ILE A 111 -14.84 8.40 -2.66
C ILE A 111 -15.02 7.69 -4.00
N ALA A 112 -14.54 6.47 -4.11
CA ALA A 112 -14.62 5.60 -5.27
C ALA A 112 -16.00 4.90 -5.28
N ASN A 113 -17.02 5.59 -5.79
CA ASN A 113 -18.40 5.15 -5.66
C ASN A 113 -19.12 4.92 -7.00
N THR A 114 -18.48 5.15 -8.13
CA THR A 114 -19.00 4.78 -9.43
C THR A 114 -19.01 3.26 -9.63
N GLU A 115 -19.75 2.76 -10.60
CA GLU A 115 -19.74 1.32 -10.91
C GLU A 115 -18.37 0.87 -11.42
N GLU A 116 -17.66 1.71 -12.17
CA GLU A 116 -16.28 1.46 -12.62
C GLU A 116 -15.31 1.35 -11.45
N ASP A 117 -15.41 2.25 -10.48
CA ASP A 117 -14.58 2.20 -9.26
C ASP A 117 -14.81 0.92 -8.46
N LYS A 118 -16.09 0.52 -8.31
CA LYS A 118 -16.47 -0.71 -7.62
C LYS A 118 -15.94 -1.95 -8.33
N GLU A 119 -16.04 -1.99 -9.66
CA GLU A 119 -15.50 -3.06 -10.47
C GLU A 119 -13.97 -3.14 -10.30
N TRP A 120 -13.28 -2.02 -10.38
CA TRP A 120 -11.85 -1.93 -10.16
C TRP A 120 -11.44 -2.44 -8.76
N ILE A 121 -12.10 -1.98 -7.70
CA ILE A 121 -11.84 -2.44 -6.33
C ILE A 121 -12.11 -3.95 -6.20
N SER A 122 -13.16 -4.47 -6.82
CA SER A 122 -13.50 -5.89 -6.79
C SER A 122 -12.51 -6.79 -7.53
N GLY A 123 -11.69 -6.21 -8.41
CA GLY A 123 -10.63 -6.91 -9.14
C GLY A 123 -9.41 -7.31 -8.28
N PHE A 124 -9.27 -6.75 -7.09
CA PHE A 124 -8.19 -7.15 -6.19
C PHE A 124 -8.45 -8.50 -5.52
N TYR A 125 -7.38 -9.26 -5.26
CA TYR A 125 -7.49 -10.55 -4.56
C TYR A 125 -8.15 -10.39 -3.19
N PRO A 126 -9.24 -11.11 -2.90
CA PRO A 126 -9.98 -10.95 -1.64
C PRO A 126 -9.11 -11.15 -0.38
N GLY A 127 -8.12 -12.05 -0.45
CA GLY A 127 -7.18 -12.27 0.65
C GLY A 127 -6.32 -11.05 0.98
N PHE A 128 -5.99 -10.22 -0.02
CA PHE A 128 -5.21 -9.00 0.16
C PHE A 128 -6.08 -7.82 0.62
N MET A 129 -7.37 -7.87 0.33
CA MET A 129 -8.32 -6.83 0.73
C MET A 129 -8.74 -6.92 2.19
N LYS A 130 -8.59 -8.10 2.84
CA LYS A 130 -9.01 -8.29 4.25
C LYS A 130 -8.37 -7.28 5.20
N ASP A 131 -7.08 -6.98 5.01
CA ASP A 131 -6.33 -6.04 5.86
C ASP A 131 -6.55 -4.57 5.46
N ALA A 132 -7.40 -4.32 4.48
CA ALA A 132 -7.73 -2.99 3.96
C ALA A 132 -9.16 -2.56 4.31
N GLN A 133 -9.90 -3.43 5.03
CA GLN A 133 -11.32 -3.26 5.32
C GLN A 133 -11.59 -3.24 6.81
N PHE A 134 -12.49 -2.37 7.21
CA PHE A 134 -13.00 -2.29 8.58
C PHE A 134 -14.48 -1.87 8.57
N GLU A 135 -15.32 -2.57 9.34
CA GLU A 135 -16.77 -2.30 9.47
C GLU A 135 -17.52 -2.15 8.13
N GLY A 136 -17.15 -2.98 7.15
CA GLY A 136 -17.77 -2.98 5.82
C GLY A 136 -17.31 -1.86 4.88
N LYS A 137 -16.37 -1.02 5.31
CA LYS A 137 -15.75 0.01 4.49
C LYS A 137 -14.36 -0.40 4.04
N THR A 138 -13.97 0.03 2.84
CA THR A 138 -12.61 -0.15 2.31
C THR A 138 -11.83 1.14 2.49
N TYR A 139 -10.74 1.09 3.28
CA TYR A 139 -9.90 2.26 3.59
C TYR A 139 -8.62 2.30 2.76
N ALA A 140 -8.20 1.16 2.23
CA ALA A 140 -6.97 1.06 1.46
C ALA A 140 -7.11 0.04 0.32
N ILE A 141 -6.14 0.08 -0.60
CA ILE A 141 -5.97 -0.95 -1.63
C ILE A 141 -4.57 -1.55 -1.51
N PRO A 142 -4.39 -2.82 -1.90
CA PRO A 142 -3.07 -3.45 -1.87
C PRO A 142 -2.13 -2.80 -2.87
N PHE A 143 -1.03 -2.21 -2.38
CA PHE A 143 0.03 -1.66 -3.24
C PHE A 143 1.16 -2.67 -3.44
N GLN A 144 1.65 -3.26 -2.35
CA GLN A 144 2.66 -4.32 -2.37
C GLN A 144 2.40 -5.32 -1.25
N ARG A 145 2.74 -6.57 -1.51
CA ARG A 145 2.59 -7.67 -0.54
C ARG A 145 3.85 -8.50 -0.49
N SER A 146 4.25 -8.84 0.73
CA SER A 146 5.36 -9.75 1.00
C SER A 146 4.85 -11.02 1.63
N THR A 147 5.53 -12.12 1.35
CA THR A 147 5.26 -13.42 1.97
C THR A 147 6.54 -13.90 2.63
N PRO A 148 6.52 -14.34 3.89
CA PRO A 148 7.67 -15.01 4.49
C PRO A 148 8.04 -16.24 3.67
N VAL A 149 9.33 -16.38 3.38
CA VAL A 149 9.87 -17.54 2.70
C VAL A 149 11.09 -18.06 3.47
N PHE A 150 11.33 -19.35 3.39
CA PHE A 150 12.47 -19.99 4.01
C PHE A 150 13.61 -20.14 3.00
N TYR A 151 14.70 -19.40 3.25
CA TYR A 151 15.97 -19.58 2.53
C TYR A 151 16.87 -20.54 3.29
N TYR A 152 17.44 -21.51 2.60
CA TYR A 152 18.38 -22.44 3.22
C TYR A 152 19.64 -22.64 2.38
N ASN A 153 20.75 -22.89 3.08
CA ASN A 153 22.04 -23.12 2.47
C ASN A 153 22.23 -24.62 2.20
N LYS A 154 22.17 -25.02 0.92
CA LYS A 154 22.33 -26.41 0.50
C LYS A 154 23.72 -26.99 0.85
N ASP A 155 24.77 -26.16 0.89
CA ASP A 155 26.10 -26.65 1.26
C ASP A 155 26.17 -26.95 2.76
N ALA A 156 25.55 -26.12 3.59
CA ALA A 156 25.44 -26.43 5.01
C ALA A 156 24.63 -27.70 5.30
N PHE A 157 23.62 -28.01 4.49
CA PHE A 157 22.91 -29.30 4.56
C PHE A 157 23.85 -30.46 4.26
N ARG A 158 24.62 -30.39 3.16
CA ARG A 158 25.60 -31.41 2.82
C ARG A 158 26.66 -31.61 3.91
N GLU A 159 27.19 -30.51 4.47
CA GLU A 159 28.13 -30.55 5.58
C GLU A 159 27.58 -31.26 6.81
N ALA A 160 26.29 -31.10 7.09
CA ALA A 160 25.61 -31.73 8.22
C ALA A 160 25.09 -33.16 7.90
N GLY A 161 25.35 -33.70 6.70
CA GLY A 161 24.85 -35.01 6.28
C GLY A 161 23.35 -35.05 5.98
N LEU A 162 22.73 -33.88 5.75
CA LEU A 162 21.31 -33.76 5.39
C LEU A 162 21.14 -33.73 3.87
N ASP A 163 19.97 -34.17 3.40
CA ASP A 163 19.61 -34.06 1.98
C ASP A 163 19.34 -32.58 1.60
N PRO A 164 20.14 -31.98 0.70
CA PRO A 164 19.95 -30.60 0.28
C PRO A 164 18.71 -30.40 -0.60
N GLU A 165 18.05 -31.46 -1.07
CA GLU A 165 16.83 -31.38 -1.87
C GLU A 165 15.57 -31.62 -1.02
N ALA A 166 15.72 -31.90 0.29
CA ALA A 166 14.65 -32.12 1.23
C ALA A 166 14.64 -31.04 2.34
N PRO A 167 14.22 -29.80 2.03
CA PRO A 167 14.07 -28.76 3.06
C PRO A 167 12.93 -29.11 4.02
N PRO A 168 12.97 -28.62 5.27
CA PRO A 168 11.93 -28.85 6.25
C PRO A 168 10.57 -28.32 5.76
N LYS A 169 9.51 -29.08 6.01
CA LYS A 169 8.13 -28.76 5.62
C LYS A 169 7.25 -28.40 6.81
N THR A 170 7.70 -28.71 8.01
CA THR A 170 7.00 -28.43 9.26
C THR A 170 7.91 -27.68 10.22
N TRP A 171 7.33 -27.08 11.24
CA TRP A 171 8.09 -26.42 12.31
C TRP A 171 8.94 -27.40 13.10
N ASP A 172 8.45 -28.62 13.35
CA ASP A 172 9.19 -29.67 14.05
C ASP A 172 10.43 -30.10 13.23
N GLU A 173 10.25 -30.33 11.92
CA GLU A 173 11.36 -30.62 11.02
C GLU A 173 12.37 -29.47 10.98
N MET A 174 11.89 -28.20 10.99
CA MET A 174 12.75 -27.03 11.02
C MET A 174 13.58 -26.94 12.32
N ILE A 175 13.01 -27.35 13.45
CA ILE A 175 13.72 -27.44 14.74
C ILE A 175 14.84 -28.49 14.64
N GLU A 176 14.57 -29.69 14.14
CA GLU A 176 15.54 -30.76 14.03
C GLU A 176 16.66 -30.42 13.04
N VAL A 177 16.31 -29.89 11.87
CA VAL A 177 17.28 -29.39 10.89
C VAL A 177 18.12 -28.25 11.48
N GLY A 178 17.50 -27.32 12.19
CA GLY A 178 18.21 -26.21 12.86
C GLY A 178 19.21 -26.70 13.90
N LYS A 179 18.90 -27.74 14.67
CA LYS A 179 19.84 -28.40 15.60
C LYS A 179 21.00 -29.02 14.85
N ALA A 180 20.74 -29.77 13.79
CA ALA A 180 21.76 -30.45 13.00
C ALA A 180 22.71 -29.49 12.29
N LEU A 181 22.20 -28.35 11.80
CA LEU A 181 22.97 -27.30 11.13
C LEU A 181 23.77 -26.41 12.09
N THR A 182 23.49 -26.49 13.40
CA THR A 182 24.19 -25.65 14.40
C THR A 182 25.61 -26.21 14.65
N VAL A 183 26.61 -25.39 14.39
CA VAL A 183 28.00 -25.75 14.59
C VAL A 183 28.52 -25.11 15.89
N LYS A 184 29.15 -25.91 16.74
CA LYS A 184 29.79 -25.48 17.97
C LYS A 184 31.31 -25.73 17.92
N ASP A 185 32.07 -24.98 18.70
CA ASP A 185 33.50 -25.28 18.94
C ASP A 185 33.68 -26.31 20.05
N ASP A 186 34.95 -26.68 20.30
CA ASP A 186 35.32 -27.67 21.32
C ASP A 186 34.92 -27.22 22.75
N SER A 187 34.73 -25.93 22.96
CA SER A 187 34.29 -25.34 24.23
C SER A 187 32.76 -25.23 24.33
N GLY A 188 32.00 -25.64 23.29
CA GLY A 188 30.54 -25.60 23.24
C GLY A 188 29.94 -24.26 22.78
N ASN A 189 30.78 -23.28 22.43
CA ASN A 189 30.28 -22.00 21.91
C ASN A 189 29.74 -22.17 20.47
N VAL A 190 28.65 -21.50 20.16
CA VAL A 190 28.08 -21.59 18.83
C VAL A 190 28.89 -20.74 17.85
N LYS A 191 29.46 -21.39 16.82
CA LYS A 191 30.14 -20.75 15.68
C LYS A 191 29.20 -20.38 14.54
N ARG A 192 28.19 -21.21 14.33
CA ARG A 192 27.14 -21.00 13.31
C ARG A 192 25.82 -21.49 13.85
N TRP A 193 24.85 -20.62 13.90
CA TRP A 193 23.47 -21.00 14.18
C TRP A 193 22.86 -21.73 12.97
N GLY A 194 22.18 -22.84 13.20
CA GLY A 194 21.55 -23.63 12.16
C GLY A 194 20.32 -22.96 11.55
N THR A 195 19.64 -22.10 12.30
CA THR A 195 18.53 -21.31 11.80
C THR A 195 18.50 -19.94 12.45
N ARG A 196 17.94 -18.97 11.77
CA ARG A 196 17.67 -17.64 12.28
C ARG A 196 16.28 -17.20 11.84
N ILE A 197 15.47 -16.82 12.78
CA ILE A 197 14.16 -16.21 12.55
C ILE A 197 14.14 -14.79 13.11
N PRO A 198 13.49 -13.82 12.44
CA PRO A 198 13.31 -12.50 12.99
C PRO A 198 12.42 -12.58 14.23
N THR A 199 12.83 -11.96 15.33
CA THR A 199 12.09 -11.95 16.60
C THR A 199 11.67 -10.56 17.03
N LEU A 200 12.12 -9.53 16.31
CA LEU A 200 11.87 -8.13 16.61
C LEU A 200 11.34 -7.39 15.38
N GLY A 201 10.65 -6.28 15.64
CA GLY A 201 10.09 -5.41 14.60
C GLY A 201 9.06 -6.10 13.73
N LEU A 202 8.83 -5.55 12.56
CA LEU A 202 7.82 -6.04 11.60
C LEU A 202 8.02 -7.50 11.19
N GLY A 203 9.28 -7.93 10.97
CA GLY A 203 9.58 -9.31 10.60
C GLY A 203 9.15 -10.31 11.66
N GLY A 204 9.34 -9.98 12.93
CA GLY A 204 8.88 -10.80 14.06
C GLY A 204 7.35 -10.85 14.14
N ALA A 205 6.67 -9.72 13.98
CA ALA A 205 5.22 -9.64 14.03
C ALA A 205 4.55 -10.48 12.92
N TRP A 206 5.04 -10.38 11.68
CA TRP A 206 4.52 -11.16 10.56
C TRP A 206 4.74 -12.66 10.72
N LEU A 207 5.92 -13.07 11.19
CA LEU A 207 6.20 -14.48 11.42
C LEU A 207 5.36 -15.04 12.57
N PHE A 208 5.23 -14.31 13.68
CA PHE A 208 4.40 -14.70 14.80
C PHE A 208 2.92 -14.82 14.40
N GLY A 209 2.40 -13.85 13.64
CA GLY A 209 1.05 -13.92 13.09
C GLY A 209 0.84 -15.18 12.25
N GLY A 210 1.79 -15.54 11.38
CA GLY A 210 1.73 -16.77 10.61
C GLY A 210 1.72 -18.03 11.48
N LEU A 211 2.45 -18.04 12.59
CA LEU A 211 2.46 -19.16 13.55
C LEU A 211 1.16 -19.34 14.32
N VAL A 212 0.45 -18.23 14.61
CA VAL A 212 -0.79 -18.25 15.40
C VAL A 212 -1.99 -18.70 14.55
N VAL A 213 -1.96 -18.43 13.24
CA VAL A 213 -3.10 -18.73 12.34
C VAL A 213 -2.88 -19.98 11.46
N SER A 214 -1.73 -20.62 11.55
CA SER A 214 -1.41 -21.89 10.90
C SER A 214 -1.72 -23.06 11.80
#